data_836bae175f37c709db7fbe7b26c7fe74
#
_entry.id   836bae175f37c709db7fbe7b26c7fe74
#
_cell.length_a   1.000
_cell.length_b   1.000
_cell.length_c   1.000
_cell.angle_alpha   90.00
_cell.angle_beta   90.00
_cell.angle_gamma   90.00
#
_symmetry.space_group_name_H-M   'P 1'
#
loop_
_entity.id
_entity.type
_entity.pdbx_description
1 polymer ?
#
loop_
_entity_poly.entity_id
_entity_poly.type
_entity_poly.pdbx_seq_one_letter_code
_entity_poly.pdbx_strand_id
1 'polypeptide(L)'
;MNQDLRDNFPFFQANPGLVYLDSAATALKPTAVLQALNDYNVNQSVNIHRGVYRLSQRATDTVETVRAKTARYLSDAGDALAVFVKGTTEGFNLLAHTLTSPESKLKDFFPAFASEKPPAILLSESEHHANLVPWQVAAKRSGYKLVYLKADADGRIGVSSAEAAALFDSYAIRIVSLSLQSNVTGIIHDLAAIRELAAKHGAVFIVDAAQAAVHVPQKVKALNADFVVFSAHKLFASTGLGAVIGRKPVF
;
A
#
# COMPACT_ATOMS: atom_id res chain seq x y z
N MET A 1 -19.79 -18.54 -12.52
CA MET A 1 -19.53 -18.23 -11.10
C MET A 1 -20.30 -19.26 -10.29
N ASN A 2 -19.65 -19.93 -9.35
CA ASN A 2 -20.31 -20.94 -8.55
C ASN A 2 -21.43 -20.29 -7.75
N GLN A 3 -22.68 -20.78 -7.82
CA GLN A 3 -23.85 -20.21 -7.14
C GLN A 3 -23.58 -20.05 -5.65
N ASP A 4 -22.93 -21.06 -5.03
CA ASP A 4 -22.57 -21.07 -3.61
C ASP A 4 -21.70 -19.87 -3.18
N LEU A 5 -20.85 -19.32 -4.07
CA LEU A 5 -20.03 -18.14 -3.75
C LEU A 5 -20.86 -16.86 -3.75
N ARG A 6 -21.85 -16.72 -4.64
CA ARG A 6 -22.73 -15.52 -4.67
C ARG A 6 -23.57 -15.42 -3.40
N ASP A 7 -23.97 -16.54 -2.83
CA ASP A 7 -24.83 -16.61 -1.64
C ASP A 7 -24.13 -16.04 -0.39
N ASN A 8 -22.80 -16.01 -0.41
CA ASN A 8 -22.02 -15.34 0.66
C ASN A 8 -22.09 -13.81 0.63
N PHE A 9 -22.67 -13.21 -0.42
CA PHE A 9 -22.75 -11.76 -0.57
C PHE A 9 -24.21 -11.29 -0.57
N PRO A 10 -24.71 -10.72 0.53
CA PRO A 10 -26.09 -10.25 0.65
C PRO A 10 -26.49 -9.22 -0.41
N PHE A 11 -25.50 -8.52 -0.99
CA PHE A 11 -25.72 -7.61 -2.10
C PHE A 11 -26.47 -8.23 -3.26
N PHE A 12 -26.16 -9.49 -3.62
CA PHE A 12 -26.83 -10.17 -4.72
C PHE A 12 -28.24 -10.66 -4.37
N GLN A 13 -28.51 -10.88 -3.09
CA GLN A 13 -29.88 -11.20 -2.61
C GLN A 13 -30.77 -9.94 -2.71
N ALA A 14 -30.23 -8.78 -2.37
CA ALA A 14 -30.93 -7.50 -2.47
C ALA A 14 -31.05 -6.99 -3.92
N ASN A 15 -30.21 -7.49 -4.85
CA ASN A 15 -30.17 -7.07 -6.24
C ASN A 15 -30.18 -8.32 -7.17
N PRO A 16 -31.30 -9.04 -7.26
CA PRO A 16 -31.38 -10.25 -8.06
C PRO A 16 -31.17 -9.94 -9.55
N GLY A 17 -30.38 -10.78 -10.22
CA GLY A 17 -30.06 -10.63 -11.64
C GLY A 17 -28.95 -9.62 -11.96
N LEU A 18 -28.50 -8.81 -11.00
CA LEU A 18 -27.39 -7.86 -11.23
C LEU A 18 -26.07 -8.59 -11.46
N VAL A 19 -25.31 -8.14 -12.45
CA VAL A 19 -23.91 -8.52 -12.68
C VAL A 19 -23.02 -7.36 -12.20
N TYR A 20 -22.17 -7.61 -11.20
CA TYR A 20 -21.26 -6.61 -10.64
C TYR A 20 -19.86 -6.83 -11.19
N LEU A 21 -19.34 -5.88 -11.97
CA LEU A 21 -18.03 -5.94 -12.62
C LEU A 21 -17.08 -4.83 -12.19
N ASP A 22 -17.38 -4.12 -11.08
CA ASP A 22 -16.61 -2.95 -10.60
C ASP A 22 -15.81 -3.25 -9.33
N SER A 23 -15.36 -4.50 -9.14
CA SER A 23 -14.56 -4.89 -7.96
C SER A 23 -13.21 -4.21 -7.88
N ALA A 24 -12.67 -3.70 -9.00
CA ALA A 24 -11.44 -2.91 -9.01
C ALA A 24 -11.61 -1.55 -8.29
N ALA A 25 -12.83 -0.99 -8.31
CA ALA A 25 -13.17 0.21 -7.55
C ALA A 25 -13.44 -0.12 -6.08
N THR A 26 -14.31 -1.11 -5.79
CA THR A 26 -14.59 -1.60 -4.44
C THR A 26 -15.15 -3.02 -4.48
N ALA A 27 -14.67 -3.91 -3.62
CA ALA A 27 -15.19 -5.27 -3.49
C ALA A 27 -16.50 -5.27 -2.67
N LEU A 28 -17.43 -6.15 -3.05
CA LEU A 28 -18.65 -6.41 -2.26
C LEU A 28 -18.28 -7.02 -0.90
N LYS A 29 -19.11 -6.78 0.11
CA LYS A 29 -18.85 -7.26 1.48
C LYS A 29 -19.55 -8.61 1.69
N PRO A 30 -18.81 -9.66 2.07
CA PRO A 30 -19.42 -10.94 2.40
C PRO A 30 -20.15 -10.88 3.74
N THR A 31 -21.12 -11.75 3.92
CA THR A 31 -21.94 -11.89 5.14
C THR A 31 -21.08 -11.94 6.40
N ALA A 32 -19.97 -12.69 6.39
CA ALA A 32 -19.10 -12.83 7.53
C ALA A 32 -18.49 -11.48 8.00
N VAL A 33 -18.14 -10.60 7.05
CA VAL A 33 -17.60 -9.27 7.36
C VAL A 33 -18.69 -8.37 7.95
N LEU A 34 -19.89 -8.40 7.37
CA LEU A 34 -21.03 -7.61 7.86
C LEU A 34 -21.43 -8.05 9.27
N GLN A 35 -21.47 -9.36 9.52
CA GLN A 35 -21.76 -9.92 10.84
C GLN A 35 -20.71 -9.52 11.87
N ALA A 36 -19.43 -9.61 11.54
CA ALA A 36 -18.35 -9.20 12.44
C ALA A 36 -18.41 -7.71 12.80
N LEU A 37 -18.77 -6.84 11.85
CA LEU A 37 -18.96 -5.41 12.10
C LEU A 37 -20.16 -5.16 13.03
N ASN A 38 -21.29 -5.85 12.79
CA ASN A 38 -22.47 -5.74 13.63
C ASN A 38 -22.18 -6.26 15.05
N ASP A 39 -21.55 -7.41 15.18
CA ASP A 39 -21.17 -7.98 16.48
C ASP A 39 -20.25 -7.04 17.27
N TYR A 40 -19.25 -6.46 16.62
CA TYR A 40 -18.40 -5.47 17.25
C TYR A 40 -19.21 -4.28 17.78
N ASN A 41 -20.07 -3.69 16.94
CA ASN A 41 -20.85 -2.51 17.34
C ASN A 41 -21.84 -2.79 18.47
N VAL A 42 -22.46 -3.97 18.46
CA VAL A 42 -23.46 -4.35 19.48
C VAL A 42 -22.81 -4.82 20.78
N ASN A 43 -21.75 -5.62 20.70
CA ASN A 43 -21.24 -6.37 21.85
C ASN A 43 -19.84 -5.93 22.33
N GLN A 44 -19.07 -5.17 21.51
CA GLN A 44 -17.65 -4.93 21.78
C GLN A 44 -17.21 -3.48 21.55
N SER A 45 -18.13 -2.55 21.31
CA SER A 45 -17.84 -1.14 21.00
C SER A 45 -17.32 -0.39 22.23
N VAL A 46 -16.06 -0.67 22.60
CA VAL A 46 -15.38 -0.06 23.75
C VAL A 46 -14.03 0.52 23.31
N ASN A 47 -13.48 1.43 24.14
CA ASN A 47 -12.18 2.02 23.89
C ASN A 47 -11.06 0.96 24.00
N ILE A 48 -10.02 1.11 23.16
CA ILE A 48 -8.84 0.27 23.14
C ILE A 48 -7.65 0.95 23.88
N HIS A 49 -6.64 0.17 24.26
CA HIS A 49 -5.34 0.53 24.85
C HIS A 49 -5.36 1.06 26.29
N ARG A 50 -6.29 1.92 26.69
CA ARG A 50 -6.26 2.61 27.99
C ARG A 50 -7.24 2.08 29.04
N GLY A 51 -8.14 1.19 28.63
CA GLY A 51 -9.13 0.62 29.57
C GLY A 51 -8.55 -0.51 30.38
N VAL A 52 -8.80 -0.50 31.69
CA VAL A 52 -8.34 -1.55 32.62
C VAL A 52 -9.36 -2.68 32.83
N TYR A 53 -10.52 -2.61 32.17
CA TYR A 53 -11.59 -3.60 32.26
C TYR A 53 -11.53 -4.62 31.12
N ARG A 54 -12.07 -5.82 31.37
CA ARG A 54 -11.94 -7.00 30.53
C ARG A 54 -12.32 -6.78 29.05
N LEU A 55 -13.40 -6.03 28.76
CA LEU A 55 -13.82 -5.78 27.38
C LEU A 55 -12.78 -4.93 26.63
N SER A 56 -12.23 -3.88 27.27
CA SER A 56 -11.19 -3.05 26.66
C SER A 56 -9.90 -3.83 26.38
N GLN A 57 -9.50 -4.73 27.30
CA GLN A 57 -8.35 -5.60 27.07
C GLN A 57 -8.58 -6.52 25.87
N ARG A 58 -9.75 -7.20 25.81
CA ARG A 58 -10.09 -8.05 24.65
C ARG A 58 -10.13 -7.28 23.33
N ALA A 59 -10.69 -6.07 23.32
CA ALA A 59 -10.73 -5.23 22.13
C ALA A 59 -9.31 -4.84 21.69
N THR A 60 -8.44 -4.50 22.65
CA THR A 60 -7.02 -4.21 22.39
C THR A 60 -6.30 -5.43 21.79
N ASP A 61 -6.44 -6.61 22.39
CA ASP A 61 -5.82 -7.85 21.92
C ASP A 61 -6.32 -8.20 20.49
N THR A 62 -7.59 -7.95 20.21
CA THR A 62 -8.16 -8.15 18.87
C THR A 62 -7.51 -7.23 17.85
N VAL A 63 -7.40 -5.93 18.14
CA VAL A 63 -6.77 -4.96 17.24
C VAL A 63 -5.30 -5.30 16.99
N GLU A 64 -4.54 -5.64 18.03
CA GLU A 64 -3.12 -6.00 17.87
C GLU A 64 -2.94 -7.33 17.12
N THR A 65 -3.84 -8.29 17.32
CA THR A 65 -3.86 -9.54 16.56
C THR A 65 -4.13 -9.27 15.08
N VAL A 66 -5.10 -8.41 14.76
CA VAL A 66 -5.41 -8.03 13.37
C VAL A 66 -4.25 -7.26 12.75
N ARG A 67 -3.62 -6.34 13.50
CA ARG A 67 -2.43 -5.60 13.07
C ARG A 67 -1.30 -6.55 12.66
N ALA A 68 -0.98 -7.51 13.51
CA ALA A 68 0.06 -8.50 13.25
C ALA A 68 -0.29 -9.42 12.06
N LYS A 69 -1.56 -9.85 11.93
CA LYS A 69 -2.02 -10.63 10.76
C LYS A 69 -1.91 -9.83 9.46
N THR A 70 -2.30 -8.56 9.49
CA THR A 70 -2.22 -7.64 8.33
C THR A 70 -0.78 -7.46 7.88
N ALA A 71 0.15 -7.24 8.80
CA ALA A 71 1.57 -7.12 8.48
C ALA A 71 2.10 -8.41 7.80
N ARG A 72 1.85 -9.57 8.40
CA ARG A 72 2.27 -10.88 7.85
C ARG A 72 1.60 -11.27 6.54
N TYR A 73 0.45 -10.69 6.24
CA TYR A 73 -0.25 -10.98 4.98
C TYR A 73 0.51 -10.47 3.76
N LEU A 74 1.18 -9.32 3.87
CA LEU A 74 1.87 -8.66 2.75
C LEU A 74 3.38 -8.45 2.98
N SER A 75 3.94 -8.95 4.09
CA SER A 75 5.38 -8.88 4.37
C SER A 75 5.85 -10.14 5.09
N ASP A 76 7.01 -10.65 4.72
CA ASP A 76 7.71 -11.74 5.38
C ASP A 76 8.79 -11.25 6.36
N ALA A 77 8.98 -9.94 6.50
CA ALA A 77 9.89 -9.37 7.48
C ALA A 77 9.40 -9.68 8.91
N GLY A 78 10.26 -10.27 9.73
CA GLY A 78 9.91 -10.67 11.09
C GLY A 78 9.57 -9.51 12.03
N ASP A 79 9.99 -8.28 11.68
CA ASP A 79 9.74 -7.03 12.36
C ASP A 79 8.68 -6.14 11.67
N ALA A 80 7.91 -6.71 10.73
CA ALA A 80 6.88 -5.96 10.02
C ALA A 80 5.78 -5.46 10.96
N LEU A 81 5.39 -4.21 10.77
CA LEU A 81 4.31 -3.53 11.48
C LEU A 81 3.30 -2.97 10.49
N ALA A 82 2.01 -3.05 10.82
CA ALA A 82 0.95 -2.38 10.07
C ALA A 82 0.45 -1.16 10.83
N VAL A 83 0.43 -0.01 10.19
CA VAL A 83 -0.21 1.22 10.69
C VAL A 83 -1.52 1.36 9.94
N PHE A 84 -2.65 1.34 10.65
CA PHE A 84 -3.97 1.52 10.05
C PHE A 84 -4.19 2.99 9.66
N VAL A 85 -4.71 3.17 8.46
CA VAL A 85 -5.05 4.45 7.83
C VAL A 85 -6.44 4.34 7.20
N LYS A 86 -7.00 5.43 6.71
CA LYS A 86 -8.33 5.43 6.06
C LYS A 86 -8.35 4.80 4.66
N GLY A 87 -7.19 4.56 4.09
CA GLY A 87 -7.01 3.98 2.76
C GLY A 87 -5.67 4.36 2.14
N THR A 88 -5.43 3.91 0.91
CA THR A 88 -4.18 4.15 0.16
C THR A 88 -3.83 5.63 0.07
N THR A 89 -4.83 6.49 -0.18
CA THR A 89 -4.61 7.94 -0.29
C THR A 89 -4.03 8.54 1.00
N GLU A 90 -4.58 8.20 2.17
CA GLU A 90 -4.01 8.68 3.44
C GLU A 90 -2.64 8.05 3.70
N GLY A 91 -2.47 6.76 3.39
CA GLY A 91 -1.19 6.08 3.52
C GLY A 91 -0.08 6.76 2.73
N PHE A 92 -0.32 7.09 1.46
CA PHE A 92 0.67 7.82 0.65
C PHE A 92 0.87 9.26 1.10
N ASN A 93 -0.17 9.97 1.56
CA ASN A 93 0.01 11.31 2.14
C ASN A 93 0.86 11.26 3.41
N LEU A 94 0.64 10.27 4.29
CA LEU A 94 1.45 10.05 5.47
C LEU A 94 2.93 9.81 5.10
N LEU A 95 3.19 8.85 4.18
CA LEU A 95 4.55 8.56 3.72
C LEU A 95 5.18 9.77 3.03
N ALA A 96 4.47 10.43 2.12
CA ALA A 96 4.99 11.59 1.40
C ALA A 96 5.34 12.73 2.36
N HIS A 97 4.53 12.96 3.39
CA HIS A 97 4.82 13.97 4.42
C HIS A 97 6.06 13.59 5.25
N THR A 98 6.10 12.38 5.76
CA THR A 98 7.17 11.95 6.69
C THR A 98 8.50 11.73 6.00
N LEU A 99 8.50 11.08 4.81
CA LEU A 99 9.73 10.73 4.11
C LEU A 99 10.41 11.95 3.44
N THR A 100 9.66 13.02 3.15
CA THR A 100 10.24 14.25 2.56
C THR A 100 10.41 15.38 3.58
N SER A 101 10.13 15.14 4.87
CA SER A 101 10.36 16.12 5.93
C SER A 101 11.86 16.37 6.13
N PRO A 102 12.29 17.63 6.33
CA PRO A 102 13.68 17.94 6.70
C PRO A 102 14.13 17.28 8.02
N GLU A 103 13.19 17.04 8.94
CA GLU A 103 13.46 16.41 10.23
C GLU A 103 13.51 14.87 10.15
N SER A 104 13.26 14.30 8.95
CA SER A 104 13.29 12.85 8.76
C SER A 104 14.67 12.26 9.04
N LYS A 105 14.72 11.24 9.89
CA LYS A 105 15.95 10.51 10.21
C LYS A 105 16.26 9.39 9.21
N LEU A 106 15.64 9.40 8.05
CA LEU A 106 15.79 8.33 7.04
C LEU A 106 17.20 8.17 6.51
N LYS A 107 18.04 9.23 6.56
CA LYS A 107 19.46 9.13 6.21
C LYS A 107 20.22 8.12 7.06
N ASP A 108 19.72 7.80 8.24
CA ASP A 108 20.33 6.81 9.14
C ASP A 108 20.05 5.37 8.67
N PHE A 109 19.03 5.18 7.83
CA PHE A 109 18.61 3.88 7.30
C PHE A 109 18.79 3.74 5.79
N PHE A 110 18.74 4.86 5.06
CA PHE A 110 18.74 4.88 3.59
C PHE A 110 19.83 5.83 3.07
N PRO A 111 20.97 5.29 2.60
CA PRO A 111 22.12 6.09 2.13
C PRO A 111 21.79 7.11 1.04
N ALA A 112 20.77 6.87 0.20
CA ALA A 112 20.36 7.83 -0.83
C ALA A 112 20.00 9.21 -0.27
N PHE A 113 19.56 9.29 1.00
CA PHE A 113 19.22 10.56 1.64
C PHE A 113 20.42 11.41 2.05
N ALA A 114 21.63 10.83 2.09
CA ALA A 114 22.87 11.53 2.33
C ALA A 114 23.58 12.01 1.04
N SER A 115 23.04 11.64 -0.14
CA SER A 115 23.64 12.01 -1.44
C SER A 115 23.52 13.50 -1.72
N GLU A 116 24.56 14.11 -2.29
CA GLU A 116 24.59 15.52 -2.74
C GLU A 116 23.97 15.72 -4.13
N LYS A 117 23.69 14.63 -4.89
CA LYS A 117 22.97 14.72 -6.16
C LYS A 117 21.57 15.32 -5.97
N PRO A 118 20.97 15.93 -7.01
CA PRO A 118 19.59 16.44 -6.92
C PRO A 118 18.62 15.35 -6.45
N PRO A 119 17.90 15.56 -5.34
CA PRO A 119 17.00 14.58 -4.79
C PRO A 119 15.79 14.34 -5.69
N ALA A 120 15.41 13.08 -5.89
CA ALA A 120 14.27 12.75 -6.72
C ALA A 120 13.41 11.62 -6.13
N ILE A 121 12.16 11.60 -6.58
CA ILE A 121 11.18 10.55 -6.34
C ILE A 121 10.89 9.90 -7.69
N LEU A 122 11.04 8.58 -7.76
CA LEU A 122 10.74 7.78 -8.94
C LEU A 122 9.33 7.21 -8.85
N LEU A 123 8.53 7.52 -9.83
CA LEU A 123 7.16 7.03 -10.05
C LEU A 123 7.07 6.37 -11.44
N SER A 124 5.89 5.90 -11.79
CA SER A 124 5.56 5.56 -13.18
C SER A 124 4.48 6.47 -13.75
N GLU A 125 4.36 6.51 -15.08
CA GLU A 125 3.27 7.23 -15.76
C GLU A 125 1.90 6.57 -15.56
N SER A 126 1.87 5.32 -15.09
CA SER A 126 0.64 4.54 -14.87
C SER A 126 0.15 4.55 -13.43
N GLU A 127 0.71 5.41 -12.56
CA GLU A 127 0.32 5.45 -11.15
C GLU A 127 -1.12 5.93 -10.95
N HIS A 128 -1.81 5.29 -10.01
CA HIS A 128 -3.09 5.80 -9.53
C HIS A 128 -2.90 7.15 -8.82
N HIS A 129 -3.88 8.05 -8.90
CA HIS A 129 -3.82 9.37 -8.27
C HIS A 129 -3.48 9.31 -6.77
N ALA A 130 -3.89 8.28 -6.06
CA ALA A 130 -3.54 8.08 -4.65
C ALA A 130 -2.04 7.95 -4.42
N ASN A 131 -1.29 7.38 -5.40
CA ASN A 131 0.17 7.25 -5.38
C ASN A 131 0.90 8.32 -6.21
N LEU A 132 0.20 9.18 -6.91
CA LEU A 132 0.79 10.24 -7.73
C LEU A 132 0.74 11.61 -7.01
N VAL A 133 -0.47 12.04 -6.65
CA VAL A 133 -0.73 13.40 -6.16
C VAL A 133 0.00 13.72 -4.85
N PRO A 134 0.06 12.83 -3.84
CA PRO A 134 0.82 13.09 -2.61
C PRO A 134 2.29 13.40 -2.88
N TRP A 135 2.92 12.68 -3.80
CA TRP A 135 4.31 12.91 -4.17
C TRP A 135 4.51 14.21 -4.95
N GLN A 136 3.55 14.60 -5.81
CA GLN A 136 3.59 15.92 -6.48
C GLN A 136 3.56 17.06 -5.46
N VAL A 137 2.67 16.98 -4.47
CA VAL A 137 2.56 17.99 -3.40
C VAL A 137 3.83 18.00 -2.54
N ALA A 138 4.33 16.83 -2.16
CA ALA A 138 5.54 16.71 -1.36
C ALA A 138 6.77 17.24 -2.10
N ALA A 139 6.95 16.87 -3.36
CA ALA A 139 8.06 17.32 -4.21
C ALA A 139 8.10 18.85 -4.34
N LYS A 140 6.93 19.47 -4.60
CA LYS A 140 6.82 20.93 -4.67
C LYS A 140 7.25 21.62 -3.36
N ARG A 141 6.93 21.01 -2.21
CA ARG A 141 7.25 21.56 -0.88
C ARG A 141 8.71 21.35 -0.50
N SER A 142 9.29 20.20 -0.84
CA SER A 142 10.61 19.75 -0.37
C SER A 142 11.74 19.97 -1.38
N GLY A 143 11.43 20.44 -2.60
CA GLY A 143 12.43 20.64 -3.66
C GLY A 143 12.87 19.35 -4.37
N TYR A 144 12.22 18.22 -4.12
CA TYR A 144 12.49 17.00 -4.86
C TYR A 144 12.03 17.11 -6.31
N LYS A 145 12.76 16.48 -7.23
CA LYS A 145 12.29 16.26 -8.60
C LYS A 145 11.42 15.02 -8.66
N LEU A 146 10.40 15.05 -9.51
CA LEU A 146 9.68 13.85 -9.91
C LEU A 146 10.27 13.34 -11.22
N VAL A 147 10.62 12.07 -11.24
CA VAL A 147 11.07 11.36 -12.42
C VAL A 147 10.18 10.14 -12.65
N TYR A 148 9.97 9.78 -13.91
CA TYR A 148 8.95 8.79 -14.25
C TYR A 148 9.54 7.69 -15.12
N LEU A 149 9.17 6.45 -14.80
CA LEU A 149 9.28 5.32 -15.72
C LEU A 149 8.13 5.43 -16.72
N LYS A 150 8.46 5.30 -17.99
CA LYS A 150 7.47 5.34 -19.06
C LYS A 150 6.68 4.03 -19.10
N ALA A 151 5.42 4.14 -19.47
CA ALA A 151 4.61 3.01 -19.85
C ALA A 151 4.70 2.79 -21.36
N ASP A 152 4.71 1.52 -21.78
CA ASP A 152 4.59 1.16 -23.21
C ASP A 152 3.13 1.29 -23.69
N ALA A 153 2.89 0.98 -24.97
CA ALA A 153 1.58 1.07 -25.59
C ALA A 153 0.51 0.16 -24.92
N ASP A 154 0.94 -0.90 -24.27
CA ASP A 154 0.08 -1.83 -23.52
C ASP A 154 -0.15 -1.37 -22.06
N GLY A 155 0.52 -0.30 -21.63
CA GLY A 155 0.47 0.21 -20.26
C GLY A 155 1.39 -0.53 -19.29
N ARG A 156 2.36 -1.32 -19.80
CA ARG A 156 3.39 -1.94 -18.96
C ARG A 156 4.43 -0.89 -18.60
N ILE A 157 4.83 -0.85 -17.36
CA ILE A 157 5.99 -0.04 -16.98
C ILE A 157 7.21 -0.68 -17.64
N GLY A 158 7.77 0.02 -18.62
CA GLY A 158 8.98 -0.40 -19.35
C GLY A 158 10.17 -0.33 -18.40
N VAL A 159 10.50 -1.44 -17.78
CA VAL A 159 11.75 -1.58 -17.04
C VAL A 159 12.81 -2.10 -17.98
N SER A 160 13.25 -1.29 -18.95
CA SER A 160 14.59 -1.55 -19.46
C SER A 160 15.55 -1.18 -18.32
N SER A 161 16.30 -2.16 -17.84
CA SER A 161 17.30 -1.95 -16.78
C SER A 161 18.21 -0.76 -17.05
N ALA A 162 18.44 -0.43 -18.30
CA ALA A 162 19.27 0.70 -18.74
C ALA A 162 18.60 2.07 -18.51
N GLU A 163 17.30 2.24 -18.81
CA GLU A 163 16.59 3.52 -18.60
C GLU A 163 16.46 3.83 -17.11
N ALA A 164 16.07 2.83 -16.33
CA ALA A 164 16.01 2.97 -14.89
C ALA A 164 17.38 3.27 -14.27
N ALA A 165 18.43 2.55 -14.68
CA ALA A 165 19.79 2.80 -14.20
C ALA A 165 20.24 4.23 -14.50
N ALA A 166 19.97 4.75 -15.71
CA ALA A 166 20.31 6.13 -16.10
C ALA A 166 19.64 7.18 -15.19
N LEU A 167 18.41 6.91 -14.68
CA LEU A 167 17.77 7.80 -13.72
C LEU A 167 18.49 7.78 -12.36
N PHE A 168 18.91 6.61 -11.87
CA PHE A 168 19.68 6.50 -10.62
C PHE A 168 21.10 7.10 -10.75
N ASP A 169 21.67 7.08 -11.96
CA ASP A 169 22.97 7.73 -12.20
C ASP A 169 22.84 9.25 -12.22
N SER A 170 21.74 9.78 -12.74
CA SER A 170 21.52 11.22 -12.89
C SER A 170 21.02 11.93 -11.62
N TYR A 171 20.27 11.21 -10.77
CA TYR A 171 19.62 11.74 -9.58
C TYR A 171 19.96 10.93 -8.33
N ALA A 172 19.88 11.56 -7.15
CA ALA A 172 19.71 10.83 -5.92
C ALA A 172 18.24 10.38 -5.81
N ILE A 173 17.90 9.25 -6.44
CA ILE A 173 16.57 8.65 -6.24
C ILE A 173 16.47 8.23 -4.78
N ARG A 174 15.75 8.98 -3.96
CA ARG A 174 15.58 8.72 -2.53
C ARG A 174 14.37 7.84 -2.25
N ILE A 175 13.36 7.97 -3.09
CA ILE A 175 12.08 7.28 -2.96
C ILE A 175 11.69 6.70 -4.31
N VAL A 176 11.32 5.43 -4.32
CA VAL A 176 10.69 4.73 -5.44
C VAL A 176 9.31 4.32 -4.97
N SER A 177 8.24 4.76 -5.65
CA SER A 177 6.86 4.44 -5.28
C SER A 177 6.09 3.98 -6.50
N LEU A 178 5.78 2.68 -6.58
CA LEU A 178 5.25 2.05 -7.78
C LEU A 178 4.07 1.14 -7.48
N SER A 179 3.07 1.19 -8.36
CA SER A 179 1.96 0.24 -8.36
C SER A 179 2.41 -1.12 -8.88
N LEU A 180 2.13 -2.20 -8.13
CA LEU A 180 2.42 -3.55 -8.60
C LEU A 180 1.39 -4.04 -9.61
N GLN A 181 0.13 -3.59 -9.50
CA GLN A 181 -0.94 -3.98 -10.42
C GLN A 181 -1.82 -2.79 -10.77
N SER A 182 -1.95 -2.55 -12.06
CA SER A 182 -2.81 -1.48 -12.60
C SER A 182 -4.29 -1.76 -12.31
N ASN A 183 -5.00 -0.75 -11.81
CA ASN A 183 -6.46 -0.80 -11.65
C ASN A 183 -7.22 -0.61 -12.98
N VAL A 184 -6.54 -0.13 -14.03
CA VAL A 184 -7.13 0.15 -15.35
C VAL A 184 -6.95 -1.05 -16.28
N THR A 185 -5.71 -1.51 -16.46
CA THR A 185 -5.37 -2.57 -17.41
C THR A 185 -5.33 -3.96 -16.76
N GLY A 186 -5.24 -4.05 -15.42
CA GLY A 186 -5.04 -5.31 -14.69
C GLY A 186 -3.62 -5.88 -14.81
N ILE A 187 -2.74 -5.20 -15.53
CA ILE A 187 -1.35 -5.64 -15.71
C ILE A 187 -0.62 -5.69 -14.36
N ILE A 188 0.06 -6.79 -14.14
CA ILE A 188 0.99 -6.96 -13.02
C ILE A 188 2.37 -6.62 -13.54
N HIS A 189 2.97 -5.56 -12.97
CA HIS A 189 4.30 -5.10 -13.36
C HIS A 189 5.39 -5.97 -12.74
N ASP A 190 6.47 -6.20 -13.49
CA ASP A 190 7.68 -6.81 -12.93
C ASP A 190 8.56 -5.70 -12.34
N LEU A 191 8.57 -5.60 -11.03
CA LEU A 191 9.30 -4.58 -10.29
C LEU A 191 10.63 -5.10 -9.71
N ALA A 192 11.03 -6.35 -9.96
CA ALA A 192 12.21 -6.97 -9.33
C ALA A 192 13.48 -6.19 -9.63
N ALA A 193 13.75 -5.87 -10.90
CA ALA A 193 14.94 -5.12 -11.30
C ALA A 193 14.98 -3.70 -10.68
N ILE A 194 13.83 -3.01 -10.58
CA ILE A 194 13.77 -1.70 -9.91
C ILE A 194 13.99 -1.84 -8.42
N ARG A 195 13.46 -2.88 -7.78
CA ARG A 195 13.72 -3.18 -6.37
C ARG A 195 15.22 -3.38 -6.09
N GLU A 196 15.91 -4.11 -6.98
CA GLU A 196 17.36 -4.31 -6.88
C GLU A 196 18.13 -2.99 -7.03
N LEU A 197 17.76 -2.16 -8.00
CA LEU A 197 18.35 -0.83 -8.17
C LEU A 197 18.11 0.07 -6.95
N ALA A 198 16.89 0.10 -6.43
CA ALA A 198 16.56 0.85 -5.22
C ALA A 198 17.43 0.40 -4.04
N ALA A 199 17.57 -0.91 -3.82
CA ALA A 199 18.42 -1.46 -2.77
C ALA A 199 19.90 -1.10 -2.97
N LYS A 200 20.43 -1.25 -4.20
CA LYS A 200 21.82 -0.91 -4.55
C LYS A 200 22.14 0.55 -4.25
N HIS A 201 21.22 1.45 -4.50
CA HIS A 201 21.40 2.90 -4.30
C HIS A 201 20.91 3.38 -2.93
N GLY A 202 20.39 2.49 -2.08
CA GLY A 202 19.91 2.82 -0.74
C GLY A 202 18.66 3.70 -0.74
N ALA A 203 17.81 3.58 -1.75
CA ALA A 203 16.53 4.28 -1.85
C ALA A 203 15.42 3.53 -1.12
N VAL A 204 14.45 4.25 -0.57
CA VAL A 204 13.20 3.68 -0.03
C VAL A 204 12.37 3.12 -1.18
N PHE A 205 11.93 1.87 -1.08
CA PHE A 205 11.07 1.21 -2.06
C PHE A 205 9.67 0.96 -1.50
N ILE A 206 8.67 1.58 -2.13
CA ILE A 206 7.27 1.57 -1.72
C ILE A 206 6.42 0.91 -2.80
N VAL A 207 5.56 -0.01 -2.40
CA VAL A 207 4.61 -0.69 -3.29
C VAL A 207 3.19 -0.22 -3.03
N ASP A 208 2.55 0.34 -4.05
CA ASP A 208 1.09 0.44 -4.07
C ASP A 208 0.51 -0.94 -4.36
N ALA A 209 -0.05 -1.54 -3.33
CA ALA A 209 -0.68 -2.86 -3.38
C ALA A 209 -2.22 -2.76 -3.38
N ALA A 210 -2.81 -1.62 -3.75
CA ALA A 210 -4.26 -1.44 -3.69
C ALA A 210 -5.03 -2.53 -4.47
N GLN A 211 -4.51 -2.95 -5.63
CA GLN A 211 -5.04 -4.10 -6.39
C GLN A 211 -4.30 -5.39 -6.05
N ALA A 212 -2.97 -5.33 -5.95
CA ALA A 212 -2.13 -6.50 -5.79
C ALA A 212 -2.35 -7.25 -4.47
N ALA A 213 -2.76 -6.55 -3.41
CA ALA A 213 -3.00 -7.17 -2.10
C ALA A 213 -4.10 -8.25 -2.14
N VAL A 214 -5.07 -8.14 -3.03
CA VAL A 214 -6.13 -9.16 -3.17
C VAL A 214 -5.81 -10.18 -4.25
N HIS A 215 -5.16 -9.77 -5.35
CA HIS A 215 -4.97 -10.63 -6.51
C HIS A 215 -3.67 -11.43 -6.48
N VAL A 216 -2.60 -10.83 -5.99
CA VAL A 216 -1.23 -11.42 -6.04
C VAL A 216 -0.42 -11.13 -4.76
N PRO A 217 -0.95 -11.40 -3.55
CA PRO A 217 -0.27 -11.06 -2.29
C PRO A 217 1.13 -11.68 -2.18
N GLN A 218 1.37 -12.85 -2.75
CA GLN A 218 2.67 -13.50 -2.78
C GLN A 218 3.71 -12.71 -3.57
N LYS A 219 3.30 -12.06 -4.67
CA LYS A 219 4.20 -11.17 -5.43
C LYS A 219 4.52 -9.90 -4.65
N VAL A 220 3.56 -9.36 -3.89
CA VAL A 220 3.82 -8.23 -2.97
C VAL A 220 4.89 -8.60 -1.96
N LYS A 221 4.76 -9.76 -1.31
CA LYS A 221 5.74 -10.25 -0.34
C LYS A 221 7.13 -10.45 -0.95
N ALA A 222 7.19 -11.09 -2.13
CA ALA A 222 8.45 -11.39 -2.81
C ALA A 222 9.29 -10.14 -3.14
N LEU A 223 8.65 -8.98 -3.30
CA LEU A 223 9.36 -7.71 -3.52
C LEU A 223 10.11 -7.22 -2.29
N ASN A 224 9.80 -7.70 -1.10
CA ASN A 224 10.42 -7.27 0.16
C ASN A 224 10.56 -5.73 0.23
N ALA A 225 9.45 -5.04 -0.01
CA ALA A 225 9.39 -3.58 -0.03
C ALA A 225 9.60 -3.00 1.37
N ASP A 226 10.15 -1.79 1.44
CA ASP A 226 10.30 -1.06 2.71
C ASP A 226 8.94 -0.63 3.24
N PHE A 227 8.02 -0.26 2.33
CA PHE A 227 6.62 0.01 2.65
C PHE A 227 5.68 -0.60 1.62
N VAL A 228 4.55 -1.10 2.10
CA VAL A 228 3.42 -1.58 1.29
C VAL A 228 2.17 -0.83 1.72
N VAL A 229 1.41 -0.29 0.78
CA VAL A 229 0.20 0.50 1.06
C VAL A 229 -1.00 -0.14 0.36
N PHE A 230 -2.11 -0.29 1.06
CA PHE A 230 -3.35 -0.80 0.47
C PHE A 230 -4.62 -0.23 1.11
N SER A 231 -5.76 -0.40 0.43
CA SER A 231 -7.11 -0.06 0.91
C SER A 231 -7.92 -1.32 1.18
N ALA A 232 -8.49 -1.42 2.36
CA ALA A 232 -9.20 -2.62 2.81
C ALA A 232 -10.53 -2.86 2.08
N HIS A 233 -11.19 -1.80 1.55
CA HIS A 233 -12.45 -1.94 0.82
C HIS A 233 -12.31 -2.73 -0.50
N LYS A 234 -11.09 -2.91 -1.01
CA LYS A 234 -10.79 -3.78 -2.15
C LYS A 234 -10.51 -5.22 -1.71
N LEU A 235 -10.23 -5.44 -0.42
CA LEU A 235 -10.07 -6.74 0.25
C LEU A 235 -11.32 -7.13 1.05
N PHE A 236 -12.51 -6.86 0.51
CA PHE A 236 -13.81 -7.22 1.07
C PHE A 236 -14.16 -6.57 2.41
N ALA A 237 -13.31 -5.70 2.97
CA ALA A 237 -13.58 -4.98 4.21
C ALA A 237 -14.32 -3.65 3.98
N SER A 238 -14.61 -2.92 5.05
CA SER A 238 -15.30 -1.62 4.98
C SER A 238 -14.45 -0.55 4.28
N THR A 239 -15.15 0.46 3.74
CA THR A 239 -14.52 1.73 3.33
C THR A 239 -13.98 2.48 4.55
N GLY A 240 -13.06 3.41 4.34
CA GLY A 240 -12.46 4.20 5.42
C GLY A 240 -11.42 3.42 6.24
N LEU A 241 -10.88 2.33 5.68
CA LEU A 241 -9.83 1.53 6.28
C LEU A 241 -8.79 1.13 5.23
N GLY A 242 -7.54 1.14 5.62
CA GLY A 242 -6.38 0.66 4.88
C GLY A 242 -5.20 0.49 5.82
N ALA A 243 -4.04 0.18 5.29
CA ALA A 243 -2.83 0.12 6.08
C ALA A 243 -1.58 0.52 5.27
N VAL A 244 -0.61 1.04 6.00
CA VAL A 244 0.79 1.11 5.62
C VAL A 244 1.51 0.02 6.40
N ILE A 245 2.16 -0.89 5.68
CA ILE A 245 3.00 -1.94 6.27
C ILE A 245 4.44 -1.56 6.03
N GLY A 246 5.28 -1.62 7.05
CA GLY A 246 6.70 -1.35 6.97
C GLY A 246 7.45 -2.04 8.10
N ARG A 247 8.79 -1.93 8.11
CA ARG A 247 9.62 -2.48 9.19
C ARG A 247 9.63 -1.51 10.38
N LYS A 248 9.59 -2.03 11.59
CA LYS A 248 9.59 -1.22 12.84
C LYS A 248 10.65 -0.11 12.89
N PRO A 249 11.91 -0.33 12.49
CA PRO A 249 12.93 0.70 12.58
C PRO A 249 12.68 1.92 11.68
N VAL A 250 11.80 1.81 10.68
CA VAL A 250 11.49 2.89 9.74
C VAL A 250 10.21 3.65 10.07
N PHE A 251 9.46 3.24 11.09
CA PHE A 251 8.35 3.96 11.68
C PHE A 251 8.80 4.78 12.88
#